data_c7abb4a877db9a507322fa34a8d872c6
#
_entry.id   c7abb4a877db9a507322fa34a8d872c6
#
_cell.length_a   1.000
_cell.length_b   1.000
_cell.length_c   1.000
_cell.angle_alpha   90.00
_cell.angle_beta   90.00
_cell.angle_gamma   90.00
#
_symmetry.space_group_name_H-M   'P 1'
#
loop_
_entity.id
_entity.type
_entity.pdbx_description
1 polymer ?
#
loop_
_entity_poly.entity_id
_entity_poly.type
_entity_poly.pdbx_seq_one_letter_code
_entity_poly.pdbx_strand_id
1 'polypeptide(L)'
;MAVLRMNFLSKELGISTNVTMILPSFDQNSDLGKPLRQVYDPNKKYPVLWLLHGGSGDDADYLNWTNIARYAVEYDCAVVCPCDYNAGYSDYPRGAKYYKYITEELWDFCMANFPFSDKREDNFIGGLSMGSGGAMKIALDKCEQYSWALIMSGGIGVKNQLSKGHSSFREKVIAAGWPMPKQPSDVVRPDAEAMLRDDVAKGRPLPKFILACGEEDNIAWNNHVHAVELMEELGLEYIDFHLPGYRHEWDFWEICLRRVFPEWMKLPHKPLSPVSSAWSDPVPGKK
;
A
#
# COMPACT_ATOMS: atom_id res chain seq x y z
N MET A 1 13.89 15.41 4.34
CA MET A 1 13.51 14.18 3.63
C MET A 1 14.43 13.91 2.46
N ALA A 2 14.66 12.64 2.12
CA ALA A 2 15.33 12.26 0.89
C ALA A 2 14.34 11.45 0.03
N VAL A 3 14.18 11.86 -1.23
CA VAL A 3 13.44 11.09 -2.24
C VAL A 3 14.47 10.45 -3.16
N LEU A 4 14.41 9.13 -3.26
CA LEU A 4 15.29 8.35 -4.12
C LEU A 4 14.46 7.77 -5.27
N ARG A 5 14.90 8.03 -6.50
CA ARG A 5 14.38 7.35 -7.70
C ARG A 5 15.46 6.39 -8.16
N MET A 6 15.24 5.13 -7.93
CA MET A 6 16.21 4.09 -8.21
C MET A 6 15.79 3.32 -9.46
N ASN A 7 16.74 3.12 -10.35
CA ASN A 7 16.61 2.16 -11.43
C ASN A 7 17.34 0.88 -11.00
N PHE A 8 16.62 -0.21 -10.95
CA PHE A 8 17.05 -1.46 -10.36
C PHE A 8 16.97 -2.59 -11.40
N LEU A 9 18.07 -3.27 -11.65
CA LEU A 9 18.08 -4.47 -12.50
C LEU A 9 17.56 -5.66 -11.70
N SER A 10 16.33 -6.04 -11.95
CA SER A 10 15.70 -7.16 -11.29
C SER A 10 16.00 -8.49 -12.00
N LYS A 11 16.45 -9.46 -11.22
CA LYS A 11 16.63 -10.84 -11.66
C LYS A 11 15.29 -11.52 -11.93
N GLU A 12 14.30 -11.29 -11.04
CA GLU A 12 12.99 -11.92 -11.14
C GLU A 12 12.15 -11.36 -12.30
N LEU A 13 12.40 -10.10 -12.69
CA LEU A 13 11.75 -9.51 -13.87
C LEU A 13 12.56 -9.72 -15.17
N GLY A 14 13.86 -9.90 -15.07
CA GLY A 14 14.76 -9.94 -16.23
C GLY A 14 14.94 -8.59 -16.94
N ILE A 15 14.53 -7.48 -16.31
CA ILE A 15 14.64 -6.12 -16.83
C ILE A 15 14.98 -5.14 -15.71
N SER A 16 15.45 -3.94 -16.09
CA SER A 16 15.51 -2.83 -15.15
C SER A 16 14.12 -2.28 -14.87
N THR A 17 13.82 -2.02 -13.61
CA THR A 17 12.57 -1.43 -13.14
C THR A 17 12.83 -0.25 -12.22
N ASN A 18 11.84 0.59 -12.05
CA ASN A 18 11.93 1.75 -11.18
C ASN A 18 11.33 1.47 -9.81
N VAL A 19 11.94 2.10 -8.79
CA VAL A 19 11.42 2.12 -7.42
C VAL A 19 11.60 3.52 -6.89
N THR A 20 10.53 4.12 -6.43
CA THR A 20 10.56 5.39 -5.70
C THR A 20 10.57 5.10 -4.19
N MET A 21 11.52 5.70 -3.48
CA MET A 21 11.62 5.58 -2.02
C MET A 21 11.66 6.94 -1.36
N ILE A 22 11.06 7.03 -0.18
CA ILE A 22 11.11 8.20 0.66
C ILE A 22 11.76 7.81 1.97
N LEU A 23 12.88 8.47 2.29
CA LEU A 23 13.59 8.27 3.55
C LEU A 23 13.42 9.49 4.44
N PRO A 24 12.99 9.32 5.69
CA PRO A 24 13.15 10.34 6.71
C PRO A 24 14.61 10.76 6.80
N SER A 25 14.86 12.05 6.85
CA SER A 25 16.22 12.59 6.93
C SER A 25 16.22 13.84 7.79
N PHE A 26 17.27 14.64 7.72
CA PHE A 26 17.39 15.88 8.48
C PHE A 26 16.11 16.72 8.42
N ASP A 27 15.62 17.10 9.60
CA ASP A 27 14.53 18.03 9.78
C ASP A 27 15.02 19.26 10.54
N GLN A 28 14.81 20.43 9.93
CA GLN A 28 15.29 21.71 10.45
C GLN A 28 14.80 22.00 11.89
N ASN A 29 13.61 21.54 12.25
CA ASN A 29 13.01 21.89 13.54
C ASN A 29 13.46 20.96 14.67
N SER A 30 13.61 19.69 14.38
CA SER A 30 13.98 18.68 15.39
C SER A 30 15.47 18.40 15.44
N ASP A 31 16.22 18.71 14.38
CA ASP A 31 17.62 18.28 14.23
C ASP A 31 18.60 19.45 14.15
N LEU A 32 18.10 20.70 14.06
CA LEU A 32 18.96 21.86 14.06
C LEU A 32 19.79 21.93 15.34
N GLY A 33 21.10 22.04 15.17
CA GLY A 33 22.06 22.08 16.29
C GLY A 33 22.52 20.72 16.80
N LYS A 34 21.95 19.63 16.32
CA LYS A 34 22.45 18.29 16.63
C LYS A 34 23.68 17.93 15.79
N PRO A 35 24.66 17.21 16.35
CA PRO A 35 25.74 16.64 15.54
C PRO A 35 25.19 15.72 14.43
N LEU A 36 25.79 15.74 13.25
CA LEU A 36 25.32 14.92 12.11
C LEU A 36 25.27 13.42 12.43
N ARG A 37 26.16 12.91 13.25
CA ARG A 37 26.12 11.49 13.68
C ARG A 37 24.93 11.15 14.58
N GLN A 38 24.33 12.14 15.22
CA GLN A 38 23.09 11.94 15.98
C GLN A 38 21.86 12.00 15.08
N VAL A 39 21.92 12.81 14.03
CA VAL A 39 20.86 12.91 13.01
C VAL A 39 20.86 11.66 12.12
N TYR A 40 22.04 11.26 11.66
CA TYR A 40 22.27 10.08 10.83
C TYR A 40 22.94 8.98 11.65
N ASP A 41 22.20 8.47 12.65
CA ASP A 41 22.67 7.36 13.47
C ASP A 41 22.67 6.08 12.63
N PRO A 42 23.84 5.42 12.43
CA PRO A 42 23.93 4.19 11.65
C PRO A 42 23.17 3.01 12.28
N ASN A 43 22.84 3.10 13.57
CA ASN A 43 22.06 2.06 14.25
C ASN A 43 20.55 2.30 14.17
N LYS A 44 20.12 3.47 13.72
CA LYS A 44 18.69 3.77 13.57
C LYS A 44 18.10 2.94 12.45
N LYS A 45 16.97 2.29 12.75
CA LYS A 45 16.15 1.59 11.79
C LYS A 45 14.80 2.29 11.67
N TYR A 46 14.29 2.40 10.44
CA TYR A 46 13.01 3.02 10.16
C TYR A 46 11.92 1.97 9.97
N PRO A 47 10.72 2.17 10.50
CA PRO A 47 9.56 1.44 10.02
C PRO A 47 9.33 1.76 8.53
N VAL A 48 8.69 0.83 7.81
CA VAL A 48 8.53 0.91 6.36
C VAL A 48 7.09 0.70 5.95
N LEU A 49 6.55 1.60 5.15
CA LEU A 49 5.29 1.43 4.43
C LEU A 49 5.57 1.11 2.96
N TRP A 50 5.20 -0.09 2.54
CA TRP A 50 5.26 -0.54 1.16
C TRP A 50 3.95 -0.17 0.46
N LEU A 51 4.00 0.76 -0.53
CA LEU A 51 2.82 1.28 -1.21
C LEU A 51 2.77 0.81 -2.67
N LEU A 52 1.70 0.09 -2.99
CA LEU A 52 1.46 -0.52 -4.28
C LEU A 52 0.50 0.34 -5.12
N HIS A 53 0.96 0.78 -6.31
CA HIS A 53 0.19 1.65 -7.19
C HIS A 53 -1.03 0.98 -7.82
N GLY A 54 -1.96 1.76 -8.33
CA GLY A 54 -3.15 1.32 -9.05
C GLY A 54 -2.87 0.92 -10.49
N GLY A 55 -3.92 0.49 -11.19
CA GLY A 55 -3.84 0.24 -12.63
C GLY A 55 -3.48 1.49 -13.39
N SER A 56 -2.60 1.36 -14.39
CA SER A 56 -2.06 2.44 -15.24
C SER A 56 -1.12 3.42 -14.51
N GLY A 57 -0.78 3.13 -13.26
CA GLY A 57 0.16 3.89 -12.47
C GLY A 57 1.59 3.36 -12.53
N ASP A 58 2.47 4.00 -11.76
CA ASP A 58 3.87 3.62 -11.60
C ASP A 58 4.38 3.87 -10.18
N ASP A 59 5.68 3.70 -9.99
CA ASP A 59 6.36 3.92 -8.71
C ASP A 59 6.31 5.38 -8.21
N ALA A 60 6.02 6.33 -9.06
CA ALA A 60 5.98 7.75 -8.71
C ALA A 60 4.59 8.27 -8.32
N ASP A 61 3.53 7.49 -8.52
CA ASP A 61 2.16 7.94 -8.34
C ASP A 61 1.91 8.56 -6.96
N TYR A 62 2.25 7.85 -5.89
CA TYR A 62 2.03 8.36 -4.54
C TYR A 62 2.81 9.65 -4.25
N LEU A 63 4.02 9.78 -4.80
CA LEU A 63 4.82 10.99 -4.65
C LEU A 63 4.22 12.18 -5.42
N ASN A 64 3.67 11.92 -6.61
CA ASN A 64 3.16 12.96 -7.51
C ASN A 64 1.75 13.44 -7.14
N TRP A 65 0.92 12.56 -6.57
CA TRP A 65 -0.50 12.81 -6.35
C TRP A 65 -0.89 12.98 -4.88
N THR A 66 0.06 12.81 -3.95
CA THR A 66 -0.22 12.89 -2.51
C THR A 66 0.88 13.61 -1.74
N ASN A 67 0.61 13.88 -0.47
CA ASN A 67 1.61 14.42 0.46
C ASN A 67 2.39 13.33 1.20
N ILE A 68 2.46 12.12 0.66
CA ILE A 68 3.10 10.97 1.34
C ILE A 68 4.55 11.27 1.79
N ALA A 69 5.29 12.06 1.01
CA ALA A 69 6.67 12.43 1.36
C ALA A 69 6.75 13.27 2.65
N ARG A 70 5.77 14.14 2.89
CA ARG A 70 5.65 14.90 4.13
C ARG A 70 5.29 13.96 5.28
N TYR A 71 4.30 13.12 5.10
CA TYR A 71 3.86 12.17 6.14
C TYR A 71 4.97 11.22 6.55
N ALA A 72 5.72 10.69 5.60
CA ALA A 72 6.89 9.86 5.87
C ALA A 72 7.88 10.51 6.83
N VAL A 73 8.15 11.81 6.66
CA VAL A 73 9.06 12.55 7.54
C VAL A 73 8.42 12.90 8.88
N GLU A 74 7.15 13.31 8.89
CA GLU A 74 6.41 13.63 10.11
C GLU A 74 6.32 12.45 11.08
N TYR A 75 6.25 11.23 10.54
CA TYR A 75 6.10 10.01 11.34
C TYR A 75 7.35 9.13 11.35
N ASP A 76 8.46 9.65 10.83
CA ASP A 76 9.76 8.97 10.83
C ASP A 76 9.68 7.54 10.22
N CYS A 77 8.83 7.37 9.20
CA CYS A 77 8.56 6.12 8.51
C CYS A 77 9.06 6.19 7.07
N ALA A 78 9.82 5.22 6.63
CA ALA A 78 10.21 5.10 5.23
C ALA A 78 9.03 4.63 4.37
N VAL A 79 9.05 5.01 3.09
CA VAL A 79 8.05 4.54 2.12
C VAL A 79 8.76 3.94 0.92
N VAL A 80 8.29 2.81 0.44
CA VAL A 80 8.81 2.12 -0.76
C VAL A 80 7.67 1.91 -1.74
N CYS A 81 7.82 2.45 -2.95
CA CYS A 81 6.83 2.34 -4.02
C CYS A 81 7.46 1.60 -5.21
N PRO A 82 7.23 0.29 -5.38
CA PRO A 82 7.69 -0.46 -6.54
C PRO A 82 6.79 -0.23 -7.76
N CYS A 83 7.34 -0.40 -8.97
CA CYS A 83 6.56 -0.44 -10.20
C CYS A 83 6.16 -1.87 -10.57
N ASP A 84 4.86 -2.10 -10.86
CA ASP A 84 4.30 -3.39 -11.25
C ASP A 84 3.92 -3.50 -12.73
N TYR A 85 3.98 -2.40 -13.48
CA TYR A 85 3.64 -2.33 -14.91
C TYR A 85 2.29 -3.00 -15.29
N ASN A 86 1.27 -2.90 -14.44
CA ASN A 86 -0.04 -3.53 -14.60
C ASN A 86 -0.05 -5.08 -14.59
N ALA A 87 0.94 -5.71 -14.00
CA ALA A 87 0.99 -7.17 -13.86
C ALA A 87 0.01 -7.72 -12.79
N GLY A 88 -0.59 -6.83 -12.00
CA GLY A 88 -1.51 -7.17 -10.91
C GLY A 88 -0.82 -7.89 -9.78
N TYR A 89 0.45 -7.56 -9.54
CA TYR A 89 1.25 -8.10 -8.45
C TYR A 89 1.28 -9.63 -8.48
N SER A 90 1.50 -10.20 -9.67
CA SER A 90 1.42 -11.65 -9.91
C SER A 90 2.56 -12.14 -10.78
N ASP A 91 2.96 -13.37 -10.56
CA ASP A 91 3.98 -14.02 -11.39
C ASP A 91 3.38 -14.52 -12.70
N TYR A 92 4.04 -14.25 -13.81
CA TYR A 92 3.69 -14.87 -15.07
C TYR A 92 4.33 -16.27 -15.15
N PRO A 93 3.62 -17.29 -15.57
CA PRO A 93 4.15 -18.66 -15.63
C PRO A 93 5.42 -18.80 -16.47
N ARG A 94 5.51 -18.03 -17.56
CA ARG A 94 6.63 -18.02 -18.49
C ARG A 94 7.14 -16.61 -18.73
N GLY A 95 7.58 -15.91 -17.68
CA GLY A 95 8.02 -14.52 -17.82
C GLY A 95 8.31 -13.88 -16.49
N ALA A 96 8.19 -12.56 -16.45
CA ALA A 96 8.47 -11.73 -15.30
C ALA A 96 7.69 -12.16 -14.06
N LYS A 97 8.38 -12.20 -12.92
CA LYS A 97 7.88 -12.66 -11.62
C LYS A 97 7.64 -11.46 -10.70
N TYR A 98 6.59 -10.69 -10.97
CA TYR A 98 6.32 -9.45 -10.23
C TYR A 98 6.01 -9.69 -8.74
N TYR A 99 5.34 -10.78 -8.43
CA TYR A 99 5.11 -11.15 -7.04
C TYR A 99 6.43 -11.41 -6.29
N LYS A 100 7.28 -12.27 -6.84
CA LYS A 100 8.60 -12.57 -6.25
C LYS A 100 9.52 -11.38 -6.22
N TYR A 101 9.51 -10.56 -7.28
CA TYR A 101 10.26 -9.32 -7.31
C TYR A 101 9.97 -8.45 -6.09
N ILE A 102 8.70 -8.23 -5.78
CA ILE A 102 8.28 -7.34 -4.69
C ILE A 102 8.48 -7.99 -3.31
N THR A 103 8.09 -9.25 -3.17
CA THR A 103 8.03 -9.91 -1.86
C THR A 103 9.34 -10.55 -1.42
N GLU A 104 10.24 -10.83 -2.33
CA GLU A 104 11.52 -11.49 -2.06
C GLU A 104 12.69 -10.60 -2.50
N GLU A 105 12.89 -10.37 -3.80
CA GLU A 105 14.08 -9.69 -4.31
C GLU A 105 14.20 -8.23 -3.84
N LEU A 106 13.15 -7.43 -4.00
CA LEU A 106 13.18 -6.02 -3.57
C LEU A 106 13.21 -5.90 -2.05
N TRP A 107 12.51 -6.80 -1.35
CA TRP A 107 12.59 -6.87 0.11
C TRP A 107 14.04 -7.10 0.57
N ASP A 108 14.68 -8.15 0.11
CA ASP A 108 16.05 -8.49 0.48
C ASP A 108 17.03 -7.37 0.11
N PHE A 109 16.86 -6.80 -1.09
CA PHE A 109 17.66 -5.65 -1.52
C PHE A 109 17.51 -4.46 -0.58
N CYS A 110 16.28 -4.12 -0.21
CA CYS A 110 16.01 -2.99 0.67
C CYS A 110 16.56 -3.21 2.08
N MET A 111 16.37 -4.38 2.66
CA MET A 111 16.88 -4.71 4.00
C MET A 111 18.40 -4.73 4.07
N ALA A 112 19.06 -5.13 2.98
CA ALA A 112 20.53 -5.16 2.90
C ALA A 112 21.17 -3.77 2.72
N ASN A 113 20.49 -2.84 2.03
CA ASN A 113 21.12 -1.59 1.56
C ASN A 113 20.59 -0.31 2.25
N PHE A 114 19.45 -0.38 2.94
CA PHE A 114 18.85 0.77 3.59
C PHE A 114 18.66 0.54 5.09
N PRO A 115 18.54 1.59 5.90
CA PRO A 115 18.34 1.48 7.34
C PRO A 115 16.88 1.12 7.67
N PHE A 116 16.34 0.07 7.06
CA PHE A 116 14.99 -0.40 7.29
C PHE A 116 14.94 -1.42 8.42
N SER A 117 13.85 -1.42 9.17
CA SER A 117 13.56 -2.45 10.17
C SER A 117 13.01 -3.70 9.47
N ASP A 118 13.55 -4.85 9.85
CA ASP A 118 13.06 -6.16 9.41
C ASP A 118 12.02 -6.76 10.37
N LYS A 119 11.69 -6.05 11.44
CA LYS A 119 10.69 -6.49 12.40
C LYS A 119 9.29 -6.37 11.83
N ARG A 120 8.45 -7.36 12.06
CA ARG A 120 7.07 -7.39 11.60
C ARG A 120 6.27 -6.16 12.03
N GLU A 121 6.40 -5.74 13.29
CA GLU A 121 5.71 -4.59 13.86
C GLU A 121 6.04 -3.27 13.20
N ASP A 122 7.18 -3.17 12.53
CA ASP A 122 7.66 -1.98 11.83
C ASP A 122 7.39 -2.03 10.31
N ASN A 123 6.78 -3.11 9.80
CA ASN A 123 6.49 -3.25 8.36
C ASN A 123 4.99 -3.24 8.09
N PHE A 124 4.61 -2.36 7.16
CA PHE A 124 3.24 -2.11 6.75
C PHE A 124 3.15 -2.22 5.23
N ILE A 125 2.04 -2.76 4.74
CA ILE A 125 1.79 -2.80 3.30
C ILE A 125 0.48 -2.10 2.99
N GLY A 126 0.40 -1.42 1.86
CA GLY A 126 -0.82 -0.79 1.42
C GLY A 126 -0.87 -0.65 -0.09
N GLY A 127 -2.04 -0.37 -0.60
CA GLY A 127 -2.23 -0.12 -2.02
C GLY A 127 -3.62 0.37 -2.35
N LEU A 128 -3.75 0.96 -3.53
CA LEU A 128 -5.02 1.44 -4.04
C LEU A 128 -5.43 0.65 -5.29
N SER A 129 -6.73 0.44 -5.49
CA SER A 129 -7.27 -0.18 -6.70
C SER A 129 -6.61 -1.54 -7.00
N MET A 130 -5.91 -1.69 -8.11
CA MET A 130 -5.11 -2.88 -8.43
C MET A 130 -4.10 -3.21 -7.32
N GLY A 131 -3.44 -2.18 -6.78
CA GLY A 131 -2.49 -2.31 -5.66
C GLY A 131 -3.13 -2.76 -4.36
N SER A 132 -4.41 -2.46 -4.12
CA SER A 132 -5.13 -2.98 -2.96
C SER A 132 -5.27 -4.50 -2.99
N GLY A 133 -5.57 -5.05 -4.16
CA GLY A 133 -5.59 -6.51 -4.37
C GLY A 133 -4.20 -7.14 -4.21
N GLY A 134 -3.15 -6.45 -4.66
CA GLY A 134 -1.76 -6.84 -4.42
C GLY A 134 -1.42 -6.84 -2.94
N ALA A 135 -1.74 -5.74 -2.24
CA ALA A 135 -1.47 -5.58 -0.81
C ALA A 135 -2.21 -6.63 0.03
N MET A 136 -3.49 -6.88 -0.26
CA MET A 136 -4.27 -7.93 0.42
C MET A 136 -3.62 -9.30 0.27
N LYS A 137 -3.32 -9.70 -0.96
CA LYS A 137 -2.72 -10.99 -1.26
C LYS A 137 -1.34 -11.17 -0.60
N ILE A 138 -0.48 -10.15 -0.69
CA ILE A 138 0.86 -10.17 -0.09
C ILE A 138 0.75 -10.20 1.44
N ALA A 139 -0.15 -9.41 2.02
CA ALA A 139 -0.37 -9.35 3.46
C ALA A 139 -0.83 -10.69 4.06
N LEU A 140 -1.62 -11.46 3.31
CA LEU A 140 -2.04 -12.81 3.69
C LEU A 140 -0.90 -13.82 3.55
N ASP A 141 -0.25 -13.86 2.39
CA ASP A 141 0.82 -14.83 2.12
C ASP A 141 2.05 -14.61 3.02
N LYS A 142 2.41 -13.36 3.25
CA LYS A 142 3.58 -12.92 4.04
C LYS A 142 3.16 -12.31 5.39
N CYS A 143 2.16 -12.86 6.05
CA CYS A 143 1.62 -12.30 7.28
C CYS A 143 2.64 -12.22 8.43
N GLU A 144 3.73 -12.97 8.36
CA GLU A 144 4.86 -12.89 9.29
C GLU A 144 5.74 -11.64 9.05
N GLN A 145 5.62 -10.99 7.88
CA GLN A 145 6.41 -9.79 7.54
C GLN A 145 5.68 -8.49 7.87
N TYR A 146 4.34 -8.49 7.82
CA TYR A 146 3.55 -7.26 7.93
C TYR A 146 2.63 -7.25 9.14
N SER A 147 2.58 -6.12 9.85
CA SER A 147 1.69 -5.90 10.99
C SER A 147 0.38 -5.21 10.59
N TRP A 148 0.37 -4.43 9.52
CA TRP A 148 -0.79 -3.72 9.00
C TRP A 148 -0.91 -3.84 7.48
N ALA A 149 -2.15 -3.92 7.01
CA ALA A 149 -2.50 -3.89 5.58
C ALA A 149 -3.55 -2.80 5.30
N LEU A 150 -3.17 -1.77 4.53
CA LEU A 150 -4.03 -0.68 4.09
C LEU A 150 -4.59 -0.97 2.70
N ILE A 151 -5.88 -1.24 2.61
CA ILE A 151 -6.60 -1.66 1.42
C ILE A 151 -7.52 -0.52 0.96
N MET A 152 -7.04 0.28 0.00
CA MET A 152 -7.77 1.46 -0.48
C MET A 152 -8.48 1.17 -1.80
N SER A 153 -9.79 1.45 -1.87
CA SER A 153 -10.63 1.27 -3.07
C SER A 153 -10.45 -0.11 -3.69
N GLY A 154 -10.65 -1.13 -2.87
CA GLY A 154 -10.52 -2.54 -3.25
C GLY A 154 -11.12 -3.44 -2.18
N GLY A 155 -10.43 -4.51 -1.86
CA GLY A 155 -10.89 -5.50 -0.89
C GLY A 155 -10.67 -6.92 -1.39
N ILE A 156 -11.53 -7.81 -0.94
CA ILE A 156 -11.58 -9.20 -1.39
C ILE A 156 -12.52 -9.27 -2.59
N GLY A 157 -12.01 -9.71 -3.73
CA GLY A 157 -12.76 -9.77 -4.98
C GLY A 157 -13.96 -10.71 -4.90
N VAL A 158 -15.13 -10.24 -5.32
CA VAL A 158 -16.35 -11.05 -5.35
C VAL A 158 -16.35 -11.93 -6.60
N LYS A 159 -16.22 -13.23 -6.42
CA LYS A 159 -16.18 -14.24 -7.53
C LYS A 159 -17.36 -14.16 -8.51
N ASN A 160 -18.51 -13.64 -8.10
CA ASN A 160 -19.76 -13.76 -8.83
C ASN A 160 -20.24 -12.50 -9.56
N GLN A 161 -19.50 -11.38 -9.52
CA GLN A 161 -19.96 -10.17 -10.21
C GLN A 161 -19.78 -10.22 -11.72
N LEU A 162 -18.83 -10.99 -12.23
CA LEU A 162 -18.64 -11.21 -13.67
C LEU A 162 -19.79 -12.01 -14.32
N SER A 163 -20.57 -12.76 -13.53
CA SER A 163 -21.68 -13.59 -14.02
C SER A 163 -23.00 -12.82 -14.23
N LYS A 164 -23.10 -11.56 -13.83
CA LYS A 164 -24.35 -10.77 -13.88
C LYS A 164 -24.38 -9.71 -14.98
N GLY A 165 -23.63 -9.87 -16.07
CA GLY A 165 -23.72 -8.99 -17.24
C GLY A 165 -23.14 -7.58 -17.07
N HIS A 166 -22.40 -7.33 -16.00
CA HIS A 166 -21.64 -6.10 -15.85
C HIS A 166 -20.28 -6.28 -16.51
N SER A 167 -20.02 -5.52 -17.57
CA SER A 167 -18.68 -5.47 -18.14
C SER A 167 -17.70 -5.01 -17.05
N SER A 168 -16.61 -5.77 -16.86
CA SER A 168 -15.57 -5.39 -15.92
C SER A 168 -15.02 -4.00 -16.27
N PHE A 169 -14.50 -3.26 -15.29
CA PHE A 169 -13.77 -2.00 -15.56
C PHE A 169 -12.78 -2.19 -16.72
N ARG A 170 -12.08 -3.31 -16.74
CA ARG A 170 -11.13 -3.67 -17.80
C ARG A 170 -11.78 -3.70 -19.18
N GLU A 171 -12.96 -4.33 -19.33
CA GLU A 171 -13.67 -4.39 -20.61
C GLU A 171 -14.13 -3.02 -21.09
N LYS A 172 -14.59 -2.15 -20.17
CA LYS A 172 -14.97 -0.77 -20.47
C LYS A 172 -13.78 0.05 -20.95
N VAL A 173 -12.62 -0.11 -20.29
CA VAL A 173 -11.39 0.60 -20.62
C VAL A 173 -10.82 0.13 -21.96
N ILE A 174 -10.86 -1.18 -22.25
CA ILE A 174 -10.47 -1.74 -23.55
C ILE A 174 -11.44 -1.26 -24.65
N ALA A 175 -12.75 -1.25 -24.39
CA ALA A 175 -13.75 -0.75 -25.34
C ALA A 175 -13.56 0.75 -25.63
N ALA A 176 -13.06 1.52 -24.67
CA ALA A 176 -12.67 2.92 -24.84
C ALA A 176 -11.32 3.11 -25.57
N GLY A 177 -10.69 2.03 -26.04
CA GLY A 177 -9.42 2.09 -26.79
C GLY A 177 -8.18 2.19 -25.94
N TRP A 178 -8.29 2.01 -24.62
CA TRP A 178 -7.11 2.04 -23.74
C TRP A 178 -6.29 0.75 -23.89
N PRO A 179 -4.99 0.84 -24.14
CA PRO A 179 -4.14 -0.33 -24.36
C PRO A 179 -3.81 -1.05 -23.05
N MET A 180 -4.78 -1.70 -22.45
CA MET A 180 -4.54 -2.55 -21.28
C MET A 180 -3.76 -3.80 -21.70
N PRO A 181 -2.63 -4.11 -21.03
CA PRO A 181 -1.90 -5.34 -21.30
C PRO A 181 -2.83 -6.56 -21.15
N LYS A 182 -2.82 -7.45 -22.16
CA LYS A 182 -3.48 -8.74 -22.02
C LYS A 182 -2.73 -9.51 -20.94
N GLN A 183 -3.40 -9.79 -19.83
CA GLN A 183 -2.85 -10.73 -18.88
C GLN A 183 -2.97 -12.13 -19.47
N PRO A 184 -1.92 -12.95 -19.41
CA PRO A 184 -2.01 -14.34 -19.81
C PRO A 184 -3.18 -15.01 -19.06
N SER A 185 -3.95 -15.82 -19.79
CA SER A 185 -5.09 -16.56 -19.24
C SER A 185 -4.69 -17.57 -18.16
N ASP A 186 -3.40 -17.89 -18.09
CA ASP A 186 -2.79 -18.85 -17.20
C ASP A 186 -2.18 -18.24 -15.93
N VAL A 187 -2.29 -16.93 -15.72
CA VAL A 187 -1.91 -16.30 -14.43
C VAL A 187 -2.91 -16.76 -13.36
N VAL A 188 -2.44 -17.67 -12.52
CA VAL A 188 -3.21 -18.10 -11.36
C VAL A 188 -3.15 -16.98 -10.31
N ARG A 189 -4.29 -16.32 -10.07
CA ARG A 189 -4.44 -15.39 -8.95
C ARG A 189 -4.96 -16.18 -7.76
N PRO A 190 -4.26 -16.13 -6.62
CA PRO A 190 -4.79 -16.69 -5.39
C PRO A 190 -6.14 -16.07 -5.06
N ASP A 191 -7.06 -16.88 -4.61
CA ASP A 191 -8.33 -16.45 -4.09
C ASP A 191 -8.11 -15.89 -2.69
N ALA A 192 -8.14 -14.58 -2.55
CA ALA A 192 -7.86 -13.91 -1.28
C ALA A 192 -8.86 -14.28 -0.17
N GLU A 193 -10.13 -14.54 -0.50
CA GLU A 193 -11.11 -15.02 0.47
C GLU A 193 -10.76 -16.41 0.97
N ALA A 194 -10.43 -17.33 0.05
CA ALA A 194 -10.02 -18.67 0.43
C ALA A 194 -8.73 -18.68 1.27
N MET A 195 -7.78 -17.81 0.92
CA MET A 195 -6.55 -17.62 1.71
C MET A 195 -6.88 -17.14 3.12
N LEU A 196 -7.70 -16.09 3.26
CA LEU A 196 -8.06 -15.52 4.55
C LEU A 196 -8.78 -16.55 5.45
N ARG A 197 -9.74 -17.30 4.90
CA ARG A 197 -10.43 -18.36 5.63
C ARG A 197 -9.47 -19.46 6.11
N ASP A 198 -8.54 -19.87 5.26
CA ASP A 198 -7.53 -20.88 5.59
C ASP A 198 -6.57 -20.38 6.67
N ASP A 199 -6.12 -19.13 6.56
CA ASP A 199 -5.22 -18.50 7.53
C ASP A 199 -5.86 -18.35 8.92
N VAL A 200 -7.13 -17.94 8.98
CA VAL A 200 -7.91 -17.92 10.23
C VAL A 200 -8.03 -19.32 10.82
N ALA A 201 -8.39 -20.32 10.00
CA ALA A 201 -8.52 -21.68 10.47
C ALA A 201 -7.21 -22.27 11.01
N LYS A 202 -6.07 -21.82 10.47
CA LYS A 202 -4.72 -22.21 10.91
C LYS A 202 -4.16 -21.37 12.05
N GLY A 203 -4.85 -20.32 12.46
CA GLY A 203 -4.39 -19.38 13.50
C GLY A 203 -3.10 -18.63 13.12
N ARG A 204 -2.92 -18.31 11.82
CA ARG A 204 -1.77 -17.52 11.38
C ARG A 204 -1.81 -16.09 11.94
N PRO A 205 -0.66 -15.44 12.16
CA PRO A 205 -0.58 -14.09 12.71
C PRO A 205 -0.96 -13.05 11.65
N LEU A 206 -2.24 -12.94 11.32
CA LEU A 206 -2.73 -11.99 10.34
C LEU A 206 -2.38 -10.54 10.68
N PRO A 207 -2.12 -9.67 9.70
CA PRO A 207 -1.98 -8.24 9.93
C PRO A 207 -3.33 -7.64 10.37
N LYS A 208 -3.29 -6.47 10.99
CA LYS A 208 -4.49 -5.65 11.17
C LYS A 208 -4.87 -5.02 9.83
N PHE A 209 -6.13 -5.13 9.46
CA PHE A 209 -6.63 -4.62 8.19
C PHE A 209 -7.25 -3.23 8.37
N ILE A 210 -6.95 -2.35 7.42
CA ILE A 210 -7.63 -1.08 7.22
C ILE A 210 -8.30 -1.18 5.85
N LEU A 211 -9.61 -1.26 5.85
CA LEU A 211 -10.42 -1.29 4.63
C LEU A 211 -10.95 0.11 4.38
N ALA A 212 -10.60 0.71 3.24
CA ALA A 212 -10.96 2.08 2.95
C ALA A 212 -11.57 2.23 1.55
N CYS A 213 -12.75 2.88 1.44
CA CYS A 213 -13.41 3.10 0.16
C CYS A 213 -14.30 4.34 0.17
N GLY A 214 -14.36 5.07 -0.96
CA GLY A 214 -15.40 6.07 -1.16
C GLY A 214 -16.75 5.39 -1.41
N GLU A 215 -17.84 5.91 -0.81
CA GLU A 215 -19.16 5.28 -0.96
C GLU A 215 -19.71 5.35 -2.39
N GLU A 216 -19.23 6.31 -3.20
CA GLU A 216 -19.57 6.46 -4.61
C GLU A 216 -18.54 5.82 -5.56
N ASP A 217 -17.63 5.01 -5.03
CA ASP A 217 -16.65 4.26 -5.83
C ASP A 217 -17.33 3.07 -6.52
N ASN A 218 -17.85 3.31 -7.72
CA ASN A 218 -18.54 2.31 -8.53
C ASN A 218 -17.66 1.12 -8.96
N ILE A 219 -16.35 1.21 -8.75
CA ILE A 219 -15.39 0.16 -9.12
C ILE A 219 -15.15 -0.77 -7.94
N ALA A 220 -15.02 -0.22 -6.73
CA ALA A 220 -14.50 -0.94 -5.58
C ALA A 220 -15.53 -1.13 -4.44
N TRP A 221 -16.59 -0.34 -4.38
CA TRP A 221 -17.52 -0.34 -3.25
C TRP A 221 -18.06 -1.73 -2.90
N ASN A 222 -18.50 -2.50 -3.89
CA ASN A 222 -19.03 -3.85 -3.62
C ASN A 222 -17.96 -4.82 -3.09
N ASN A 223 -16.70 -4.66 -3.52
CA ASN A 223 -15.60 -5.47 -3.00
C ASN A 223 -15.24 -5.06 -1.57
N HIS A 224 -15.35 -3.76 -1.26
CA HIS A 224 -15.15 -3.23 0.08
C HIS A 224 -16.21 -3.76 1.05
N VAL A 225 -17.50 -3.65 0.70
CA VAL A 225 -18.61 -4.17 1.51
C VAL A 225 -18.45 -5.68 1.77
N HIS A 226 -18.14 -6.45 0.72
CA HIS A 226 -17.89 -7.88 0.88
C HIS A 226 -16.69 -8.17 1.81
N ALA A 227 -15.62 -7.38 1.72
CA ALA A 227 -14.47 -7.55 2.62
C ALA A 227 -14.85 -7.26 4.08
N VAL A 228 -15.64 -6.22 4.33
CA VAL A 228 -16.16 -5.89 5.66
C VAL A 228 -17.01 -7.03 6.22
N GLU A 229 -17.99 -7.50 5.44
CA GLU A 229 -18.86 -8.64 5.83
C GLU A 229 -18.03 -9.90 6.15
N LEU A 230 -16.99 -10.16 5.38
CA LEU A 230 -16.12 -11.31 5.62
C LEU A 230 -15.27 -11.17 6.88
N MET A 231 -14.75 -9.96 7.17
CA MET A 231 -14.01 -9.70 8.41
C MET A 231 -14.93 -9.91 9.64
N GLU A 232 -16.18 -9.45 9.55
CA GLU A 232 -17.19 -9.66 10.60
C GLU A 232 -17.52 -11.14 10.78
N GLU A 233 -17.77 -11.87 9.67
CA GLU A 233 -18.05 -13.31 9.69
C GLU A 233 -16.94 -14.10 10.37
N LEU A 234 -15.67 -13.72 10.09
CA LEU A 234 -14.50 -14.41 10.63
C LEU A 234 -14.08 -13.91 12.02
N GLY A 235 -14.74 -12.91 12.56
CA GLY A 235 -14.43 -12.33 13.88
C GLY A 235 -13.07 -11.64 13.94
N LEU A 236 -12.60 -11.06 12.85
CA LEU A 236 -11.32 -10.40 12.75
C LEU A 236 -11.40 -8.94 13.21
N GLU A 237 -10.32 -8.44 13.82
CA GLU A 237 -10.16 -7.02 14.12
C GLU A 237 -9.74 -6.27 12.86
N TYR A 238 -10.49 -5.24 12.48
CA TYR A 238 -10.22 -4.39 11.34
C TYR A 238 -10.68 -2.95 11.58
N ILE A 239 -10.26 -2.04 10.72
CA ILE A 239 -10.76 -0.66 10.64
C ILE A 239 -11.52 -0.53 9.33
N ASP A 240 -12.80 -0.18 9.44
CA ASP A 240 -13.62 0.22 8.30
C ASP A 240 -13.62 1.75 8.19
N PHE A 241 -13.17 2.26 7.04
CA PHE A 241 -13.12 3.68 6.76
C PHE A 241 -13.74 3.99 5.40
N HIS A 242 -14.90 4.59 5.40
CA HIS A 242 -15.56 5.05 4.18
C HIS A 242 -16.10 6.47 4.33
N LEU A 243 -16.25 7.16 3.22
CA LEU A 243 -16.75 8.54 3.20
C LEU A 243 -17.75 8.73 2.06
N PRO A 244 -18.90 9.38 2.32
CA PRO A 244 -19.85 9.77 1.29
C PRO A 244 -19.25 10.85 0.36
N GLY A 245 -19.68 10.86 -0.91
CA GLY A 245 -19.27 11.86 -1.90
C GLY A 245 -17.93 11.58 -2.56
N TYR A 246 -17.19 10.56 -2.14
CA TYR A 246 -15.92 10.16 -2.73
C TYR A 246 -16.07 8.98 -3.67
N ARG A 247 -15.28 9.03 -4.75
CA ARG A 247 -15.25 8.03 -5.81
C ARG A 247 -13.91 7.30 -5.83
N HIS A 248 -13.59 6.68 -6.98
CA HIS A 248 -12.30 6.05 -7.26
C HIS A 248 -11.26 7.12 -7.61
N GLU A 249 -10.72 7.83 -6.62
CA GLU A 249 -10.00 9.08 -6.83
C GLU A 249 -8.91 9.37 -5.80
N TRP A 250 -7.94 10.19 -6.21
CA TRP A 250 -6.79 10.55 -5.41
C TRP A 250 -7.13 11.37 -4.16
N ASP A 251 -8.18 12.20 -4.20
CA ASP A 251 -8.61 12.99 -3.04
C ASP A 251 -9.00 12.09 -1.86
N PHE A 252 -9.68 10.97 -2.14
CA PHE A 252 -10.00 9.97 -1.12
C PHE A 252 -8.74 9.27 -0.59
N TRP A 253 -7.85 8.83 -1.49
CA TRP A 253 -6.62 8.13 -1.10
C TRP A 253 -5.66 9.01 -0.32
N GLU A 254 -5.59 10.31 -0.63
CA GLU A 254 -4.84 11.30 0.16
C GLU A 254 -5.37 11.39 1.60
N ILE A 255 -6.70 11.40 1.79
CA ILE A 255 -7.30 11.38 3.13
C ILE A 255 -6.90 10.13 3.90
N CYS A 256 -6.91 8.97 3.25
CA CYS A 256 -6.46 7.70 3.86
C CYS A 256 -4.99 7.78 4.29
N LEU A 257 -4.10 8.23 3.41
CA LEU A 257 -2.67 8.34 3.71
C LEU A 257 -2.38 9.34 4.82
N ARG A 258 -3.12 10.44 4.90
CA ARG A 258 -3.01 11.43 5.97
C ARG A 258 -3.36 10.83 7.35
N ARG A 259 -4.26 9.84 7.38
CA ARG A 259 -4.74 9.20 8.61
C ARG A 259 -3.96 7.96 9.02
N VAL A 260 -3.32 7.29 8.05
CA VAL A 260 -2.73 5.97 8.28
C VAL A 260 -1.72 5.97 9.42
N PHE A 261 -0.81 6.94 9.45
CA PHE A 261 0.24 6.98 10.47
C PHE A 261 -0.27 7.42 11.86
N PRO A 262 -1.02 8.56 12.01
CA PRO A 262 -1.42 9.04 13.31
C PRO A 262 -2.58 8.27 13.94
N GLU A 263 -3.60 7.97 13.15
CA GLU A 263 -4.86 7.46 13.70
C GLU A 263 -4.87 5.93 13.75
N TRP A 264 -4.39 5.27 12.71
CA TRP A 264 -4.51 3.82 12.56
C TRP A 264 -3.27 3.08 13.06
N MET A 265 -2.10 3.41 12.53
CA MET A 265 -0.84 2.79 12.97
C MET A 265 -0.30 3.40 14.26
N LYS A 266 -0.79 4.59 14.64
CA LYS A 266 -0.41 5.30 15.87
C LYS A 266 1.10 5.54 16.01
N LEU A 267 1.75 5.82 14.89
CA LEU A 267 3.17 6.15 14.90
C LEU A 267 3.42 7.50 15.62
N PRO A 268 4.55 7.65 16.31
CA PRO A 268 4.86 8.90 16.99
C PRO A 268 5.05 10.03 15.98
N HIS A 269 4.35 11.15 16.20
CA HIS A 269 4.44 12.33 15.36
C HIS A 269 5.68 13.16 15.70
N LYS A 270 6.45 13.49 14.67
CA LYS A 270 7.59 14.40 14.72
C LYS A 270 7.19 15.71 14.04
N PRO A 271 6.95 16.81 14.79
CA PRO A 271 6.52 18.06 14.18
C PRO A 271 7.61 18.62 13.24
N LEU A 272 7.25 18.95 12.00
CA LEU A 272 8.16 19.54 11.01
C LEU A 272 8.32 21.06 11.16
N SER A 273 7.49 21.69 11.99
CA SER A 273 7.54 23.14 12.23
C SER A 273 7.08 23.44 13.65
N PRO A 274 7.69 24.43 14.34
CA PRO A 274 7.17 24.94 15.61
C PRO A 274 5.72 25.42 15.52
N VAL A 275 5.25 25.75 14.31
CA VAL A 275 3.87 26.16 14.02
C VAL A 275 2.96 24.97 13.74
N SER A 276 3.53 23.79 13.54
CA SER A 276 2.77 22.58 13.17
C SER A 276 1.93 22.00 14.30
N SER A 277 2.14 22.42 15.54
CA SER A 277 1.20 22.15 16.63
C SER A 277 -0.19 22.78 16.41
N ALA A 278 -0.29 23.73 15.48
CA ALA A 278 -1.56 24.29 15.01
C ALA A 278 -2.20 23.48 13.88
N TRP A 279 -1.53 22.44 13.38
CA TRP A 279 -2.04 21.54 12.32
C TRP A 279 -2.84 20.38 12.86
N SER A 280 -3.33 20.43 14.07
CA SER A 280 -4.54 19.72 14.42
C SER A 280 -5.73 20.40 13.72
N ASP A 281 -5.66 20.47 12.38
CA ASP A 281 -6.83 20.86 11.62
C ASP A 281 -7.97 19.93 12.03
N PRO A 282 -9.09 20.50 12.44
CA PRO A 282 -10.26 19.69 12.66
C PRO A 282 -10.53 18.94 11.37
N VAL A 283 -10.50 17.64 11.43
CA VAL A 283 -11.01 16.79 10.34
C VAL A 283 -12.37 17.39 9.97
N PRO A 284 -12.61 17.72 8.69
CA PRO A 284 -13.93 18.18 8.30
C PRO A 284 -14.97 17.19 8.81
N GLY A 285 -15.85 17.62 9.75
CA GLY A 285 -16.85 16.76 10.37
C GLY A 285 -16.69 16.48 11.86
N LYS A 286 -15.57 16.76 12.50
CA LYS A 286 -15.52 16.80 13.97
C LYS A 286 -15.81 18.23 14.44
N LYS A 287 -17.10 18.46 14.79
CA LYS A 287 -17.46 19.54 15.72
C LYS A 287 -17.27 19.05 17.15
#